data_85b4656968f349c137fc50a6514472d1
#
_entry.id   85b4656968f349c137fc50a6514472d1
#
_cell.length_a   1.000
_cell.length_b   1.000
_cell.length_c   1.000
_cell.angle_alpha   90.00
_cell.angle_beta   90.00
_cell.angle_gamma   90.00
#
_symmetry.space_group_name_H-M   'P 1'
#
loop_
_entity.id
_entity.type
_entity.pdbx_description
1 polymer ?
#
loop_
_entity_poly.entity_id
_entity_poly.type
_entity_poly.pdbx_seq_one_letter_code
_entity_poly.pdbx_strand_id
1 'polypeptide(L)'
;EAGTFTRTFDTHPDQPGMPTILISPGRLSGPPDAQEAAPYARWLLDRHAQGAVLASNCGGTFLLAATGLLAGRPATTHWLFAEQFRDRFPDVRLDTAKMVIEDGDIITAGGLMAWTDLGMRIVDRLLGPTVMIETGKFLLIDASGREQRHFSSFGPRLTHGDEAILKVQHWLQGRAERPVSVGDMAGTAGLEERTFLRRFKAAT
;
A
#
# COMPACT_ATOMS: atom_id res chain seq x y z
N GLU A 1 13.14 13.67 34.99
CA GLU A 1 13.31 14.94 34.24
C GLU A 1 12.71 14.71 32.85
N ALA A 2 11.73 15.56 32.49
CA ALA A 2 11.18 15.54 31.12
C ALA A 2 12.26 16.03 30.16
N GLY A 3 12.66 15.19 29.21
CA GLY A 3 13.65 15.55 28.20
C GLY A 3 13.16 16.74 27.38
N THR A 4 14.05 17.64 27.03
CA THR A 4 13.74 18.76 26.13
C THR A 4 13.83 18.27 24.69
N PHE A 5 12.72 18.38 23.94
CA PHE A 5 12.73 18.12 22.50
C PHE A 5 13.21 19.36 21.76
N THR A 6 14.21 19.19 20.92
CA THR A 6 14.69 20.25 20.03
C THR A 6 14.33 19.89 18.59
N ARG A 7 13.64 20.82 17.91
CA ARG A 7 13.37 20.65 16.48
C ARG A 7 14.68 20.78 15.70
N THR A 8 15.08 19.74 14.99
CA THR A 8 16.32 19.68 14.20
C THR A 8 16.08 19.89 12.71
N PHE A 9 14.83 19.71 12.25
CA PHE A 9 14.42 19.89 10.87
C PHE A 9 12.95 20.33 10.79
N ASP A 10 12.62 21.10 9.75
CA ASP A 10 11.26 21.51 9.45
C ASP A 10 11.05 21.48 7.92
N THR A 11 9.85 21.19 7.47
CA THR A 11 9.45 21.28 6.05
C THR A 11 9.20 22.72 5.58
N HIS A 12 9.27 23.70 6.49
CA HIS A 12 9.12 25.11 6.13
C HIS A 12 10.23 25.55 5.18
N PRO A 13 9.93 26.33 4.10
CA PRO A 13 10.92 26.69 3.08
C PRO A 13 12.17 27.38 3.61
N ASP A 14 12.04 28.14 4.70
CA ASP A 14 13.14 28.92 5.29
C ASP A 14 14.01 28.12 6.28
N GLN A 15 13.69 26.84 6.50
CA GLN A 15 14.48 26.01 7.42
C GLN A 15 15.63 25.33 6.68
N PRO A 16 16.87 25.50 7.13
CA PRO A 16 18.01 24.81 6.55
C PRO A 16 17.97 23.33 6.91
N GLY A 17 18.39 22.50 5.99
CA GLY A 17 18.56 21.07 6.22
C GLY A 17 18.09 20.24 5.04
N MET A 18 18.81 19.13 4.84
CA MET A 18 18.51 18.14 3.82
C MET A 18 18.21 16.81 4.53
N PRO A 19 16.95 16.40 4.62
CA PRO A 19 16.63 15.09 5.18
C PRO A 19 17.16 13.98 4.26
N THR A 20 17.79 12.99 4.85
CA THR A 20 18.24 11.80 4.13
C THR A 20 17.05 10.96 3.65
N ILE A 21 15.98 10.91 4.45
CA ILE A 21 14.76 10.16 4.16
C ILE A 21 13.55 11.04 4.47
N LEU A 22 12.60 11.07 3.55
CA LEU A 22 11.29 11.71 3.72
C LEU A 22 10.20 10.68 3.77
N ILE A 23 9.36 10.74 4.79
CA ILE A 23 8.26 9.79 4.99
C ILE A 23 6.92 10.51 4.77
N SER A 24 6.19 10.07 3.73
CA SER A 24 4.78 10.47 3.53
C SER A 24 3.88 9.58 4.40
N PRO A 25 3.27 10.11 5.47
CA PRO A 25 2.53 9.30 6.42
C PRO A 25 1.18 8.85 5.88
N GLY A 26 0.64 7.79 6.48
CA GLY A 26 -0.76 7.39 6.28
C GLY A 26 -1.73 8.43 6.85
N ARG A 27 -2.93 8.51 6.25
CA ARG A 27 -4.01 9.40 6.69
C ARG A 27 -5.25 8.58 7.08
N LEU A 28 -5.88 8.92 8.20
CA LEU A 28 -7.13 8.29 8.63
C LEU A 28 -8.33 8.74 7.77
N SER A 29 -8.24 9.93 7.17
CA SER A 29 -9.26 10.47 6.25
C SER A 29 -9.22 9.85 4.85
N GLY A 30 -8.37 8.84 4.64
CA GLY A 30 -8.15 8.25 3.31
C GLY A 30 -7.03 8.92 2.51
N PRO A 31 -6.75 8.41 1.29
CA PRO A 31 -5.69 8.96 0.46
C PRO A 31 -6.06 10.37 -0.07
N PRO A 32 -5.07 11.24 -0.28
CA PRO A 32 -5.30 12.57 -0.83
C PRO A 32 -5.80 12.49 -2.27
N ASP A 33 -6.63 13.44 -2.67
CA ASP A 33 -6.97 13.63 -4.08
C ASP A 33 -5.81 14.28 -4.87
N ALA A 34 -6.01 14.53 -6.16
CA ALA A 34 -4.96 15.08 -7.03
C ALA A 34 -4.62 16.54 -6.67
N GLN A 35 -5.62 17.33 -6.27
CA GLN A 35 -5.43 18.74 -5.92
C GLN A 35 -4.69 18.88 -4.59
N GLU A 36 -5.07 18.08 -3.59
CA GLU A 36 -4.37 18.00 -2.31
C GLU A 36 -2.92 17.51 -2.46
N ALA A 37 -2.68 16.55 -3.36
CA ALA A 37 -1.36 15.94 -3.55
C ALA A 37 -0.37 16.87 -4.29
N ALA A 38 -0.83 17.72 -5.21
CA ALA A 38 0.02 18.47 -6.13
C ALA A 38 1.12 19.34 -5.47
N PRO A 39 0.88 20.14 -4.40
CA PRO A 39 1.93 20.91 -3.76
C PRO A 39 2.99 20.04 -3.09
N TYR A 40 2.59 18.94 -2.46
CA TYR A 40 3.51 18.00 -1.82
C TYR A 40 4.32 17.20 -2.84
N ALA A 41 3.71 16.81 -3.96
CA ALA A 41 4.41 16.08 -5.01
C ALA A 41 5.58 16.88 -5.58
N ARG A 42 5.39 18.19 -5.84
CA ARG A 42 6.48 19.06 -6.30
C ARG A 42 7.61 19.15 -5.29
N TRP A 43 7.27 19.37 -4.02
CA TRP A 43 8.25 19.44 -2.96
C TRP A 43 9.04 18.13 -2.79
N LEU A 44 8.35 16.96 -2.86
CA LEU A 44 8.99 15.64 -2.80
C LEU A 44 9.95 15.42 -3.98
N LEU A 45 9.56 15.82 -5.21
CA LEU A 45 10.42 15.77 -6.38
C LEU A 45 11.71 16.57 -6.20
N ASP A 46 11.60 17.79 -5.68
CA ASP A 46 12.76 18.66 -5.44
C ASP A 46 13.72 18.03 -4.41
N ARG A 47 13.20 17.44 -3.34
CA ARG A 47 14.02 16.77 -2.32
C ARG A 47 14.64 15.47 -2.83
N HIS A 48 13.89 14.69 -3.61
CA HIS A 48 14.39 13.48 -4.26
C HIS A 48 15.53 13.81 -5.23
N ALA A 49 15.38 14.83 -6.05
CA ALA A 49 16.44 15.31 -6.97
C ALA A 49 17.72 15.74 -6.25
N GLN A 50 17.61 16.12 -4.98
CA GLN A 50 18.73 16.47 -4.11
C GLN A 50 19.29 15.25 -3.34
N GLY A 51 18.79 14.03 -3.61
CA GLY A 51 19.30 12.79 -3.07
C GLY A 51 18.54 12.21 -1.87
N ALA A 52 17.41 12.80 -1.49
CA ALA A 52 16.58 12.22 -0.43
C ALA A 52 15.92 10.93 -0.88
N VAL A 53 15.94 9.90 -0.03
CA VAL A 53 15.12 8.69 -0.17
C VAL A 53 13.68 9.03 0.18
N LEU A 54 12.73 8.63 -0.66
CA LEU A 54 11.31 8.82 -0.38
C LEU A 54 10.71 7.56 0.22
N ALA A 55 9.99 7.71 1.30
CA ALA A 55 9.27 6.61 1.93
C ALA A 55 7.79 6.96 2.14
N SER A 56 6.93 5.95 2.22
CA SER A 56 5.51 6.15 2.51
C SER A 56 4.89 4.98 3.24
N ASN A 57 3.79 5.24 3.95
CA ASN A 57 2.92 4.17 4.40
C ASN A 57 1.45 4.46 4.08
N CYS A 58 0.67 3.40 3.85
CA CYS A 58 -0.78 3.47 3.64
C CYS A 58 -1.15 4.46 2.51
N GLY A 59 -2.10 5.37 2.75
CA GLY A 59 -2.50 6.42 1.80
C GLY A 59 -1.41 7.42 1.42
N GLY A 60 -0.30 7.49 2.19
CA GLY A 60 0.86 8.32 1.84
C GLY A 60 1.51 7.95 0.51
N THR A 61 1.36 6.70 0.06
CA THR A 61 1.87 6.25 -1.23
C THR A 61 1.24 6.99 -2.42
N PHE A 62 0.03 7.53 -2.26
CA PHE A 62 -0.62 8.36 -3.28
C PHE A 62 0.14 9.69 -3.50
N LEU A 63 0.77 10.26 -2.46
CA LEU A 63 1.63 11.44 -2.62
C LEU A 63 2.88 11.10 -3.44
N LEU A 64 3.50 9.95 -3.16
CA LEU A 64 4.64 9.48 -3.94
C LEU A 64 4.26 9.19 -5.40
N ALA A 65 3.13 8.53 -5.62
CA ALA A 65 2.65 8.24 -6.97
C ALA A 65 2.34 9.53 -7.76
N ALA A 66 1.83 10.57 -7.09
CA ALA A 66 1.57 11.87 -7.72
C ALA A 66 2.84 12.60 -8.19
N THR A 67 4.02 12.21 -7.71
CA THR A 67 5.30 12.71 -8.24
C THR A 67 5.65 12.16 -9.62
N GLY A 68 5.02 11.05 -10.05
CA GLY A 68 5.40 10.30 -11.25
C GLY A 68 6.59 9.34 -11.06
N LEU A 69 7.31 9.41 -9.94
CA LEU A 69 8.50 8.58 -9.68
C LEU A 69 8.22 7.09 -9.56
N LEU A 70 6.96 6.70 -9.31
CA LEU A 70 6.56 5.30 -9.22
C LEU A 70 6.19 4.65 -10.57
N ALA A 71 6.14 5.41 -11.67
CA ALA A 71 5.80 4.87 -12.99
C ALA A 71 6.76 3.73 -13.38
N GLY A 72 6.21 2.55 -13.71
CA GLY A 72 6.96 1.34 -14.03
C GLY A 72 7.66 0.66 -12.85
N ARG A 73 7.57 1.20 -11.64
CA ARG A 73 8.24 0.67 -10.42
C ARG A 73 7.28 -0.13 -9.55
N PRO A 74 7.79 -1.10 -8.76
CA PRO A 74 6.98 -1.81 -7.78
C PRO A 74 6.67 -0.90 -6.59
N ALA A 75 5.43 -0.97 -6.10
CA ALA A 75 5.00 -0.24 -4.90
C ALA A 75 3.90 -1.00 -4.16
N THR A 76 3.70 -0.67 -2.90
CA THR A 76 2.55 -1.12 -2.11
C THR A 76 1.84 0.05 -1.47
N THR A 77 0.56 -0.13 -1.17
CA THR A 77 -0.27 0.76 -0.36
C THR A 77 -1.21 -0.11 0.46
N HIS A 78 -2.09 0.47 1.26
CA HIS A 78 -3.09 -0.31 1.98
C HIS A 78 -3.99 -1.06 0.98
N TRP A 79 -4.20 -2.36 1.21
CA TRP A 79 -4.99 -3.23 0.32
C TRP A 79 -6.41 -2.66 0.04
N LEU A 80 -7.00 -1.97 1.02
CA LEU A 80 -8.31 -1.31 0.88
C LEU A 80 -8.33 -0.25 -0.22
N PHE A 81 -7.20 0.37 -0.53
CA PHE A 81 -7.07 1.41 -1.54
C PHE A 81 -6.56 0.90 -2.90
N ALA A 82 -6.42 -0.43 -3.05
CA ALA A 82 -5.81 -1.03 -4.23
C ALA A 82 -6.48 -0.64 -5.55
N GLU A 83 -7.81 -0.65 -5.60
CA GLU A 83 -8.56 -0.25 -6.81
C GLU A 83 -8.37 1.22 -7.13
N GLN A 84 -8.64 2.09 -6.14
CA GLN A 84 -8.48 3.53 -6.31
C GLN A 84 -7.05 3.90 -6.73
N PHE A 85 -6.05 3.18 -6.25
CA PHE A 85 -4.66 3.40 -6.62
C PHE A 85 -4.39 2.99 -8.08
N ARG A 86 -4.85 1.81 -8.51
CA ARG A 86 -4.69 1.34 -9.90
C ARG A 86 -5.39 2.23 -10.91
N ASP A 87 -6.59 2.71 -10.57
CA ASP A 87 -7.36 3.60 -11.43
C ASP A 87 -6.65 4.94 -11.64
N ARG A 88 -5.99 5.47 -10.59
CA ARG A 88 -5.28 6.76 -10.64
C ARG A 88 -3.85 6.66 -11.19
N PHE A 89 -3.19 5.53 -10.98
CA PHE A 89 -1.78 5.32 -11.32
C PHE A 89 -1.57 3.97 -12.00
N PRO A 90 -2.15 3.77 -13.21
CA PRO A 90 -2.13 2.47 -13.91
C PRO A 90 -0.73 2.00 -14.30
N ASP A 91 0.24 2.90 -14.39
CA ASP A 91 1.62 2.58 -14.76
C ASP A 91 2.45 2.05 -13.57
N VAL A 92 1.92 2.08 -12.34
CA VAL A 92 2.64 1.57 -11.16
C VAL A 92 2.40 0.07 -11.00
N ARG A 93 3.46 -0.69 -10.78
CA ARG A 93 3.36 -2.14 -10.51
C ARG A 93 2.94 -2.37 -9.04
N LEU A 94 1.65 -2.18 -8.76
CA LEU A 94 1.12 -2.29 -7.41
C LEU A 94 1.02 -3.75 -6.94
N ASP A 95 1.66 -4.08 -5.82
CA ASP A 95 1.52 -5.35 -5.09
C ASP A 95 1.09 -5.10 -3.63
N THR A 96 -0.21 -5.19 -3.37
CA THR A 96 -0.79 -5.03 -2.04
C THR A 96 -0.74 -6.29 -1.18
N ALA A 97 -0.16 -7.40 -1.64
CA ALA A 97 0.14 -8.55 -0.80
C ALA A 97 1.34 -8.27 0.13
N LYS A 98 2.27 -7.45 -0.31
CA LYS A 98 3.48 -7.09 0.44
C LYS A 98 3.21 -6.01 1.48
N MET A 99 3.83 -6.17 2.67
CA MET A 99 3.77 -5.13 3.71
C MET A 99 4.69 -3.97 3.39
N VAL A 100 5.91 -4.25 2.93
CA VAL A 100 6.91 -3.25 2.52
C VAL A 100 7.50 -3.65 1.17
N ILE A 101 7.67 -2.68 0.29
CA ILE A 101 8.44 -2.80 -0.95
C ILE A 101 9.49 -1.70 -0.94
N GLU A 102 10.75 -2.10 -1.09
CA GLU A 102 11.88 -1.20 -1.31
C GLU A 102 12.39 -1.37 -2.74
N ASP A 103 12.49 -0.27 -3.45
CA ASP A 103 13.02 -0.21 -4.81
C ASP A 103 14.02 0.95 -4.91
N GLY A 104 15.27 0.67 -4.53
CA GLY A 104 16.36 1.64 -4.56
C GLY A 104 16.14 2.83 -3.63
N ASP A 105 15.72 3.93 -4.18
CA ASP A 105 15.52 5.24 -3.51
C ASP A 105 14.07 5.50 -3.06
N ILE A 106 13.19 4.52 -3.24
CA ILE A 106 11.79 4.60 -2.79
C ILE A 106 11.43 3.38 -1.94
N ILE A 107 10.77 3.63 -0.81
CA ILE A 107 10.27 2.59 0.09
C ILE A 107 8.78 2.83 0.32
N THR A 108 7.94 1.85 0.03
CA THR A 108 6.50 1.95 0.26
C THR A 108 6.03 0.88 1.25
N ALA A 109 5.12 1.24 2.14
CA ALA A 109 4.55 0.33 3.13
C ALA A 109 3.01 0.34 3.09
N GLY A 110 2.40 -0.79 3.38
CA GLY A 110 0.98 -1.04 3.15
C GLY A 110 0.03 -0.37 4.13
N GLY A 111 -0.22 -0.98 5.26
CA GLY A 111 -1.23 -0.54 6.21
C GLY A 111 -0.86 0.67 7.06
N LEU A 112 -1.83 1.18 7.83
CA LEU A 112 -1.58 2.30 8.75
C LEU A 112 -0.49 1.94 9.76
N MET A 113 -0.56 0.77 10.38
CA MET A 113 0.45 0.29 11.32
C MET A 113 1.73 -0.23 10.66
N ALA A 114 1.80 -0.28 9.34
CA ALA A 114 3.02 -0.64 8.61
C ALA A 114 4.15 0.40 8.74
N TRP A 115 3.90 1.52 9.44
CA TRP A 115 4.98 2.44 9.81
C TRP A 115 6.05 1.76 10.68
N THR A 116 5.67 0.73 11.46
CA THR A 116 6.64 -0.07 12.24
C THR A 116 7.55 -0.88 11.32
N ASP A 117 6.97 -1.56 10.32
CA ASP A 117 7.73 -2.33 9.32
C ASP A 117 8.61 -1.41 8.48
N LEU A 118 8.09 -0.25 8.09
CA LEU A 118 8.85 0.79 7.40
C LEU A 118 10.02 1.29 8.23
N GLY A 119 9.79 1.58 9.52
CA GLY A 119 10.82 2.01 10.46
C GLY A 119 11.93 0.97 10.62
N MET A 120 11.57 -0.31 10.80
CA MET A 120 12.52 -1.41 10.87
C MET A 120 13.34 -1.54 9.57
N ARG A 121 12.70 -1.36 8.41
CA ARG A 121 13.40 -1.38 7.12
C ARG A 121 14.38 -0.22 6.96
N ILE A 122 14.02 0.97 7.44
CA ILE A 122 14.90 2.13 7.44
C ILE A 122 16.09 1.91 8.38
N VAL A 123 15.88 1.35 9.57
CA VAL A 123 16.96 1.00 10.49
C VAL A 123 17.92 -0.04 9.86
N ASP A 124 17.37 -1.09 9.24
CA ASP A 124 18.16 -2.08 8.51
C ASP A 124 19.02 -1.44 7.42
N ARG A 125 18.43 -0.57 6.61
CA ARG A 125 19.10 0.13 5.52
C ARG A 125 20.26 1.03 5.98
N LEU A 126 20.07 1.75 7.08
CA LEU A 126 21.03 2.76 7.55
C LEU A 126 22.05 2.22 8.54
N LEU A 127 21.66 1.26 9.37
CA LEU A 127 22.45 0.78 10.51
C LEU A 127 22.75 -0.73 10.45
N GLY A 128 22.14 -1.43 9.50
CA GLY A 128 22.34 -2.86 9.26
C GLY A 128 21.44 -3.76 10.10
N PRO A 129 21.44 -5.09 9.77
CA PRO A 129 20.49 -6.04 10.31
C PRO A 129 20.67 -6.30 11.81
N THR A 130 21.88 -6.19 12.34
CA THR A 130 22.14 -6.39 13.78
C THR A 130 21.41 -5.34 14.61
N VAL A 131 21.55 -4.06 14.25
CA VAL A 131 20.87 -2.95 14.95
C VAL A 131 19.36 -3.05 14.76
N MET A 132 18.91 -3.45 13.59
CA MET A 132 17.50 -3.68 13.30
C MET A 132 16.90 -4.75 14.23
N ILE A 133 17.58 -5.91 14.38
CA ILE A 133 17.11 -6.98 15.27
C ILE A 133 17.09 -6.53 16.74
N GLU A 134 18.11 -5.82 17.20
CA GLU A 134 18.17 -5.28 18.56
C GLU A 134 17.06 -4.25 18.80
N THR A 135 16.81 -3.37 17.83
CA THR A 135 15.70 -2.40 17.87
C THR A 135 14.36 -3.11 17.96
N GLY A 136 14.14 -4.17 17.16
CA GLY A 136 12.92 -4.96 17.19
C GLY A 136 12.68 -5.61 18.56
N LYS A 137 13.72 -6.20 19.16
CA LYS A 137 13.66 -6.78 20.50
C LYS A 137 13.31 -5.73 21.56
N PHE A 138 13.96 -4.57 21.51
CA PHE A 138 13.73 -3.50 22.46
C PHE A 138 12.30 -2.94 22.36
N LEU A 139 11.78 -2.76 21.14
CA LEU A 139 10.45 -2.21 20.89
C LEU A 139 9.34 -3.27 20.93
N LEU A 140 9.67 -4.55 21.12
CA LEU A 140 8.73 -5.67 21.01
C LEU A 140 8.00 -5.74 19.66
N ILE A 141 8.73 -5.43 18.59
CA ILE A 141 8.24 -5.47 17.22
C ILE A 141 8.83 -6.70 16.54
N ASP A 142 7.98 -7.49 15.89
CA ASP A 142 8.45 -8.60 15.05
C ASP A 142 9.10 -8.04 13.78
N ALA A 143 10.39 -8.29 13.63
CA ALA A 143 11.19 -7.88 12.48
C ALA A 143 11.00 -8.81 11.26
N SER A 144 10.28 -9.93 11.40
CA SER A 144 10.09 -10.91 10.34
C SER A 144 8.99 -10.47 9.37
N GLY A 145 9.34 -10.28 8.12
CA GLY A 145 8.55 -9.86 6.96
C GLY A 145 7.06 -10.23 6.95
N ARG A 146 6.24 -9.44 7.61
CA ARG A 146 4.79 -9.56 7.58
C ARG A 146 4.26 -9.29 6.17
N GLU A 147 3.14 -9.91 5.82
CA GLU A 147 2.47 -9.65 4.53
C GLU A 147 1.03 -9.19 4.75
N GLN A 148 0.59 -8.23 3.95
CA GLN A 148 -0.77 -7.69 4.03
C GLN A 148 -1.84 -8.74 3.68
N ARG A 149 -1.51 -9.72 2.84
CA ARG A 149 -2.47 -10.75 2.43
C ARG A 149 -3.13 -11.50 3.60
N HIS A 150 -2.47 -11.57 4.76
CA HIS A 150 -3.05 -12.18 5.96
C HIS A 150 -4.15 -11.33 6.60
N PHE A 151 -4.20 -10.04 6.27
CA PHE A 151 -5.15 -9.07 6.81
C PHE A 151 -6.17 -8.63 5.75
N SER A 152 -5.93 -8.91 4.46
CA SER A 152 -6.90 -8.65 3.43
C SER A 152 -8.05 -9.63 3.58
N SER A 153 -9.19 -9.16 4.02
CA SER A 153 -10.42 -9.91 3.82
C SER A 153 -10.69 -9.95 2.31
N PHE A 154 -11.01 -11.12 1.78
CA PHE A 154 -11.52 -11.23 0.43
C PHE A 154 -12.81 -10.39 0.34
N GLY A 155 -12.70 -9.18 -0.16
CA GLY A 155 -13.84 -8.35 -0.52
C GLY A 155 -14.10 -8.53 -2.01
N PRO A 156 -15.17 -9.26 -2.42
CA PRO A 156 -15.46 -9.40 -3.83
C PRO A 156 -15.73 -8.02 -4.44
N ARG A 157 -15.08 -7.72 -5.56
CA ARG A 157 -15.41 -6.53 -6.36
C ARG A 157 -16.85 -6.67 -6.83
N LEU A 158 -17.73 -5.77 -6.43
CA LEU A 158 -19.14 -5.77 -6.82
C LEU A 158 -19.47 -4.68 -7.86
N THR A 159 -18.45 -3.93 -8.32
CA THR A 159 -18.60 -2.79 -9.24
C THR A 159 -18.17 -3.09 -10.68
N HIS A 160 -17.86 -4.35 -11.01
CA HIS A 160 -17.34 -4.75 -12.33
C HIS A 160 -18.39 -4.83 -13.46
N GLY A 161 -19.68 -4.64 -13.16
CA GLY A 161 -20.77 -4.58 -14.16
C GLY A 161 -21.16 -5.93 -14.80
N ASP A 162 -20.53 -7.06 -14.44
CA ASP A 162 -20.91 -8.38 -14.94
C ASP A 162 -22.04 -8.96 -14.09
N GLU A 163 -23.28 -8.83 -14.54
CA GLU A 163 -24.49 -9.23 -13.81
C GLU A 163 -24.50 -10.71 -13.43
N ALA A 164 -24.02 -11.59 -14.32
CA ALA A 164 -23.97 -13.03 -14.05
C ALA A 164 -22.98 -13.35 -12.92
N ILE A 165 -21.85 -12.66 -12.88
CA ILE A 165 -20.85 -12.83 -11.82
C ILE A 165 -21.31 -12.15 -10.52
N LEU A 166 -21.92 -10.98 -10.58
CA LEU A 166 -22.55 -10.33 -9.42
C LEU A 166 -23.58 -11.23 -8.73
N LYS A 167 -24.45 -11.89 -9.52
CA LYS A 167 -25.43 -12.86 -9.01
C LYS A 167 -24.75 -13.99 -8.22
N VAL A 168 -23.64 -14.52 -8.72
CA VAL A 168 -22.86 -15.56 -8.03
C VAL A 168 -22.20 -15.03 -6.78
N GLN A 169 -21.62 -13.85 -6.83
CA GLN A 169 -20.97 -13.23 -5.65
C GLN A 169 -21.97 -13.01 -4.51
N HIS A 170 -23.17 -12.47 -4.80
CA HIS A 170 -24.23 -12.32 -3.80
C HIS A 170 -24.73 -13.67 -3.28
N TRP A 171 -24.86 -14.65 -4.17
CA TRP A 171 -25.26 -16.01 -3.77
C TRP A 171 -24.25 -16.67 -2.85
N LEU A 172 -22.93 -16.45 -3.07
CA LEU A 172 -21.86 -16.95 -2.22
C LEU A 172 -21.84 -16.31 -0.82
N GLN A 173 -22.16 -15.02 -0.70
CA GLN A 173 -22.21 -14.33 0.59
C GLN A 173 -23.18 -14.99 1.58
N GLY A 174 -24.28 -15.53 1.10
CA GLY A 174 -25.25 -16.26 1.92
C GLY A 174 -24.88 -17.72 2.22
N ARG A 175 -23.69 -18.22 1.78
CA ARG A 175 -23.31 -19.64 1.85
C ARG A 175 -21.89 -19.89 2.35
N ALA A 176 -21.31 -18.97 3.11
CA ALA A 176 -19.92 -19.02 3.58
C ALA A 176 -19.52 -20.31 4.33
N GLU A 177 -20.49 -21.06 4.83
CA GLU A 177 -20.26 -22.28 5.64
C GLU A 177 -20.46 -23.60 4.85
N ARG A 178 -20.76 -23.54 3.56
CA ARG A 178 -21.03 -24.75 2.76
C ARG A 178 -20.02 -24.92 1.65
N PRO A 179 -19.52 -26.15 1.40
CA PRO A 179 -18.71 -26.42 0.23
C PRO A 179 -19.49 -26.08 -1.05
N VAL A 180 -18.89 -25.28 -1.92
CA VAL A 180 -19.47 -24.85 -3.20
C VAL A 180 -18.53 -25.28 -4.31
N SER A 181 -19.03 -25.97 -5.31
CA SER A 181 -18.27 -26.37 -6.49
C SER A 181 -18.28 -25.31 -7.58
N VAL A 182 -17.34 -25.39 -8.52
CA VAL A 182 -17.32 -24.52 -9.72
C VAL A 182 -18.60 -24.72 -10.55
N GLY A 183 -19.11 -25.98 -10.63
CA GLY A 183 -20.36 -26.29 -11.31
C GLY A 183 -21.56 -25.56 -10.69
N ASP A 184 -21.66 -25.51 -9.34
CA ASP A 184 -22.74 -24.80 -8.66
C ASP A 184 -22.69 -23.29 -8.95
N MET A 185 -21.49 -22.72 -8.96
CA MET A 185 -21.28 -21.31 -9.31
C MET A 185 -21.66 -21.03 -10.77
N ALA A 186 -21.20 -21.87 -11.69
CA ALA A 186 -21.50 -21.75 -13.11
C ALA A 186 -23.01 -21.91 -13.38
N GLY A 187 -23.65 -22.88 -12.74
CA GLY A 187 -25.11 -23.07 -12.79
C GLY A 187 -25.87 -21.85 -12.27
N THR A 188 -25.43 -21.26 -11.16
CA THR A 188 -26.01 -20.01 -10.61
C THR A 188 -25.85 -18.82 -11.57
N ALA A 189 -24.71 -18.74 -12.27
CA ALA A 189 -24.45 -17.74 -13.29
C ALA A 189 -25.26 -17.97 -14.58
N GLY A 190 -25.78 -19.17 -14.81
CA GLY A 190 -26.37 -19.58 -16.09
C GLY A 190 -25.34 -19.71 -17.21
N LEU A 191 -24.11 -20.12 -16.87
CA LEU A 191 -22.96 -20.20 -17.78
C LEU A 191 -22.35 -21.60 -17.76
N GLU A 192 -21.68 -21.98 -18.87
CA GLU A 192 -20.76 -23.12 -18.84
C GLU A 192 -19.55 -22.83 -17.94
N GLU A 193 -19.00 -23.86 -17.28
CA GLU A 193 -17.88 -23.72 -16.33
C GLU A 193 -16.68 -22.97 -16.89
N ARG A 194 -16.27 -23.28 -18.13
CA ARG A 194 -15.13 -22.58 -18.78
C ARG A 194 -15.40 -21.10 -18.99
N THR A 195 -16.61 -20.76 -19.40
CA THR A 195 -17.03 -19.36 -19.60
C THR A 195 -17.16 -18.64 -18.28
N PHE A 196 -17.73 -19.32 -17.26
CA PHE A 196 -17.81 -18.79 -15.91
C PHE A 196 -16.43 -18.47 -15.34
N LEU A 197 -15.48 -19.41 -15.35
CA LEU A 197 -14.13 -19.22 -14.82
C LEU A 197 -13.41 -18.04 -15.49
N ARG A 198 -13.52 -17.93 -16.82
CA ARG A 198 -12.92 -16.83 -17.54
C ARG A 198 -13.52 -15.46 -17.14
N ARG A 199 -14.87 -15.38 -17.05
CA ARG A 199 -15.56 -14.15 -16.65
C ARG A 199 -15.34 -13.82 -15.18
N PHE A 200 -15.37 -14.83 -14.31
CA PHE A 200 -15.13 -14.69 -12.89
C PHE A 200 -13.72 -14.13 -12.61
N LYS A 201 -12.69 -14.71 -13.29
CA LYS A 201 -11.32 -14.21 -13.19
C LYS A 201 -11.13 -12.78 -13.72
N ALA A 202 -11.91 -12.39 -14.71
CA ALA A 202 -11.85 -11.03 -15.26
C ALA A 202 -12.55 -10.00 -14.37
N ALA A 203 -13.56 -10.43 -13.59
CA ALA A 203 -14.39 -9.59 -12.74
C ALA A 203 -13.85 -9.46 -11.31
N THR A 204 -13.08 -10.44 -10.82
CA THR A 204 -12.56 -10.52 -9.43
C THR A 204 -11.05 -10.43 -9.40
#